data_d356af44780669fe3071520457cf1e8d
#
_entry.id   d356af44780669fe3071520457cf1e8d
#
_cell.length_a   1.000
_cell.length_b   1.000
_cell.length_c   1.000
_cell.angle_alpha   90.00
_cell.angle_beta   90.00
_cell.angle_gamma   90.00
#
_symmetry.space_group_name_H-M   'P 1'
#
loop_
_entity.id
_entity.type
_entity.pdbx_description
1 polymer ?
#
loop_
_entity_poly.entity_id
_entity_poly.type
_entity_poly.pdbx_seq_one_letter_code
_entity_poly.pdbx_strand_id
1 'polypeptide(L)'
;MTLLARTDPDTTDHRGLSMFLAEKTPGSDADPFPTPGMTGGEIEVLGYRGMKEYEIGFDGFEVAEENLLGGEEGQGFKQLMATFESARIQTAARAVGVAQNAMELGLEYATGRIQFGKPIYAFPRVHGKLAWMAVETMIARQITYFSGREKDSDRRCDIEAGMAKLLAARVAWANADGALQIHGGNGYALEYPISRVLCDARILNIFEGAAEIQAQVIARGLLEGRN
;
A
#
# COMPACT_ATOMS: atom_id res chain seq x y z
N MET A 1 -16.23 10.72 -4.61
CA MET A 1 -14.77 10.63 -4.47
C MET A 1 -14.26 11.75 -3.58
N THR A 2 -13.08 11.57 -2.94
CA THR A 2 -12.40 12.70 -2.30
C THR A 2 -11.55 13.43 -3.34
N LEU A 3 -11.62 14.75 -3.34
CA LEU A 3 -10.90 15.61 -4.28
C LEU A 3 -10.16 16.69 -3.48
N LEU A 4 -8.83 16.76 -3.64
CA LEU A 4 -8.02 17.87 -3.11
C LEU A 4 -7.79 18.86 -4.24
N ALA A 5 -8.25 20.09 -4.06
CA ALA A 5 -8.14 21.13 -5.06
C ALA A 5 -7.65 22.44 -4.46
N ARG A 6 -7.09 23.31 -5.29
CA ARG A 6 -6.72 24.65 -4.88
C ARG A 6 -7.93 25.57 -4.95
N THR A 7 -8.33 26.13 -3.82
CA THR A 7 -9.43 27.11 -3.72
C THR A 7 -8.91 28.53 -3.58
N ASP A 8 -7.70 28.74 -3.07
CA ASP A 8 -7.05 30.05 -3.03
C ASP A 8 -5.95 30.13 -4.12
N PRO A 9 -6.20 30.82 -5.23
CA PRO A 9 -5.27 30.94 -6.35
C PRO A 9 -4.03 31.81 -6.01
N ASP A 10 -4.11 32.65 -5.00
CA ASP A 10 -3.04 33.57 -4.61
C ASP A 10 -1.95 32.87 -3.77
N THR A 11 -2.23 31.66 -3.27
CA THR A 11 -1.25 30.84 -2.55
C THR A 11 -0.57 29.83 -3.47
N THR A 12 0.71 29.56 -3.22
CA THR A 12 1.49 28.53 -3.92
C THR A 12 1.77 27.33 -3.03
N ASP A 13 1.49 27.42 -1.74
CA ASP A 13 1.71 26.36 -0.77
C ASP A 13 0.43 25.55 -0.45
N HIS A 14 0.52 24.66 0.53
CA HIS A 14 -0.57 23.77 0.92
C HIS A 14 -1.74 24.48 1.63
N ARG A 15 -1.59 25.73 2.07
CA ARG A 15 -2.62 26.48 2.80
C ARG A 15 -3.79 26.89 1.89
N GLY A 16 -3.56 26.95 0.59
CA GLY A 16 -4.63 27.22 -0.38
C GLY A 16 -5.34 25.96 -0.90
N LEU A 17 -5.13 24.79 -0.25
CA LEU A 17 -5.73 23.53 -0.66
C LEU A 17 -6.92 23.17 0.23
N SER A 18 -8.03 22.80 -0.40
CA SER A 18 -9.26 22.37 0.26
C SER A 18 -9.66 20.96 -0.23
N MET A 19 -10.33 20.21 0.63
CA MET A 19 -10.79 18.85 0.31
C MET A 19 -12.31 18.83 0.14
N PHE A 20 -12.77 18.15 -0.88
CA PHE A 20 -14.18 18.00 -1.20
C PHE A 20 -14.60 16.53 -1.24
N LEU A 21 -15.86 16.27 -0.89
CA LEU A 21 -16.56 15.02 -1.15
C LEU A 21 -17.32 15.16 -2.47
N ALA A 22 -16.60 15.04 -3.58
CA ALA A 22 -17.16 15.25 -4.91
C ALA A 22 -18.03 14.06 -5.35
N GLU A 23 -19.27 14.32 -5.69
CA GLU A 23 -20.17 13.33 -6.26
C GLU A 23 -19.79 13.05 -7.72
N LYS A 24 -19.96 11.82 -8.14
CA LYS A 24 -19.77 11.41 -9.52
C LYS A 24 -20.68 10.22 -9.86
N THR A 25 -21.13 10.15 -11.07
CA THR A 25 -21.80 8.97 -11.60
C THR A 25 -20.78 7.83 -11.73
N PRO A 26 -21.09 6.62 -11.22
CA PRO A 26 -20.23 5.45 -11.46
C PRO A 26 -20.05 5.20 -12.96
N GLY A 27 -18.80 4.99 -13.38
CA GLY A 27 -18.49 4.61 -14.75
C GLY A 27 -18.76 3.13 -15.04
N SER A 28 -18.74 2.79 -16.31
CA SER A 28 -18.77 1.44 -16.83
C SER A 28 -17.54 1.19 -17.72
N ASP A 29 -17.31 -0.05 -18.14
CA ASP A 29 -16.22 -0.34 -19.09
C ASP A 29 -16.40 0.37 -20.44
N ALA A 30 -17.66 0.64 -20.85
CA ALA A 30 -17.96 1.35 -22.09
C ALA A 30 -17.87 2.89 -21.96
N ASP A 31 -18.12 3.40 -20.77
CA ASP A 31 -18.03 4.83 -20.44
C ASP A 31 -17.49 4.99 -19.01
N PRO A 32 -16.17 5.06 -18.85
CA PRO A 32 -15.55 5.16 -17.52
C PRO A 32 -15.78 6.49 -16.82
N PHE A 33 -16.09 7.57 -17.56
CA PHE A 33 -16.19 8.94 -17.03
C PHE A 33 -17.47 9.64 -17.48
N PRO A 34 -18.66 9.12 -17.11
CA PRO A 34 -19.94 9.69 -17.58
C PRO A 34 -20.31 11.04 -16.94
N THR A 35 -19.59 11.46 -15.88
CA THR A 35 -19.87 12.73 -15.21
C THR A 35 -19.34 13.89 -16.04
N PRO A 36 -20.16 14.93 -16.32
CA PRO A 36 -19.72 16.12 -17.06
C PRO A 36 -18.47 16.76 -16.43
N GLY A 37 -17.54 17.21 -17.27
CA GLY A 37 -16.28 17.81 -16.83
C GLY A 37 -15.22 16.81 -16.34
N MET A 38 -15.47 15.51 -16.44
CA MET A 38 -14.48 14.46 -16.17
C MET A 38 -14.05 13.77 -17.45
N THR A 39 -12.75 13.55 -17.58
CA THR A 39 -12.14 12.74 -18.63
C THR A 39 -11.05 11.86 -18.01
N GLY A 40 -10.54 10.88 -18.74
CA GLY A 40 -9.42 10.09 -18.25
C GLY A 40 -9.06 8.92 -19.13
N GLY A 41 -8.02 8.19 -18.74
CA GLY A 41 -7.56 6.99 -19.39
C GLY A 41 -7.08 5.95 -18.38
N GLU A 42 -7.25 4.67 -18.70
CA GLU A 42 -6.75 3.57 -17.89
C GLU A 42 -5.22 3.52 -17.96
N ILE A 43 -4.58 3.37 -16.80
CA ILE A 43 -3.14 3.15 -16.67
C ILE A 43 -2.91 1.64 -16.54
N GLU A 44 -2.22 1.04 -17.51
CA GLU A 44 -1.80 -0.37 -17.39
C GLU A 44 -0.74 -0.51 -16.31
N VAL A 45 -0.98 -1.40 -15.34
CA VAL A 45 -0.12 -1.59 -14.18
C VAL A 45 0.49 -2.99 -14.14
N LEU A 46 1.65 -3.12 -13.49
CA LEU A 46 2.40 -4.36 -13.37
C LEU A 46 1.64 -5.44 -12.57
N GLY A 47 1.04 -5.04 -11.45
CA GLY A 47 0.28 -5.90 -10.55
C GLY A 47 -1.07 -5.27 -10.20
N TYR A 48 -1.77 -5.81 -9.19
CA TYR A 48 -3.09 -5.32 -8.78
C TYR A 48 -4.13 -5.32 -9.90
N ARG A 49 -4.03 -6.25 -10.82
CA ARG A 49 -4.86 -6.29 -12.05
C ARG A 49 -6.35 -6.48 -11.82
N GLY A 50 -6.77 -6.73 -10.59
CA GLY A 50 -8.18 -6.74 -10.18
C GLY A 50 -8.75 -5.36 -9.89
N MET A 51 -7.92 -4.31 -9.88
CA MET A 51 -8.31 -2.90 -9.78
C MET A 51 -7.79 -2.16 -11.00
N LYS A 52 -8.60 -1.24 -11.51
CA LYS A 52 -8.18 -0.34 -12.59
C LYS A 52 -7.66 0.96 -11.99
N GLU A 53 -6.53 1.41 -12.49
CA GLU A 53 -5.94 2.71 -12.17
C GLU A 53 -6.22 3.67 -13.34
N TYR A 54 -6.47 4.93 -13.03
CA TYR A 54 -6.81 5.93 -14.03
C TYR A 54 -6.06 7.23 -13.80
N GLU A 55 -5.64 7.84 -14.88
CA GLU A 55 -5.41 9.28 -14.92
C GLU A 55 -6.74 9.98 -15.15
N ILE A 56 -7.05 10.98 -14.34
CA ILE A 56 -8.33 11.70 -14.40
C ILE A 56 -8.06 13.19 -14.67
N GLY A 57 -8.67 13.71 -15.74
CA GLY A 57 -8.69 15.13 -16.06
C GLY A 57 -10.00 15.76 -15.60
N PHE A 58 -9.93 17.00 -15.12
CA PHE A 58 -11.07 17.81 -14.74
C PHE A 58 -11.07 19.10 -15.57
N ASP A 59 -12.15 19.35 -16.30
CA ASP A 59 -12.37 20.58 -17.07
C ASP A 59 -13.84 20.98 -16.95
N GLY A 60 -14.12 22.01 -16.16
CA GLY A 60 -15.49 22.42 -15.85
C GLY A 60 -16.24 21.41 -14.97
N PHE A 61 -15.55 20.55 -14.24
CA PHE A 61 -16.18 19.66 -13.26
C PHE A 61 -16.59 20.47 -12.02
N GLU A 62 -17.89 20.52 -11.77
CA GLU A 62 -18.46 21.31 -10.70
C GLU A 62 -18.67 20.48 -9.43
N VAL A 63 -18.30 21.05 -8.28
CA VAL A 63 -18.53 20.49 -6.94
C VAL A 63 -19.26 21.52 -6.11
N ALA A 64 -20.39 21.14 -5.51
CA ALA A 64 -21.18 22.06 -4.70
C ALA A 64 -20.42 22.48 -3.42
N GLU A 65 -20.67 23.71 -2.95
CA GLU A 65 -20.02 24.30 -1.78
C GLU A 65 -20.26 23.48 -0.51
N GLU A 66 -21.46 22.91 -0.35
CA GLU A 66 -21.82 22.06 0.79
C GLU A 66 -20.97 20.76 0.87
N ASN A 67 -20.31 20.40 -0.21
CA ASN A 67 -19.39 19.26 -0.25
C ASN A 67 -17.96 19.58 0.18
N LEU A 68 -17.69 20.82 0.61
CA LEU A 68 -16.43 21.21 1.23
C LEU A 68 -16.26 20.47 2.58
N LEU A 69 -15.25 19.63 2.69
CA LEU A 69 -15.02 18.84 3.89
C LEU A 69 -14.64 19.72 5.08
N GLY A 70 -15.52 19.75 6.09
CA GLY A 70 -15.34 20.56 7.30
C GLY A 70 -15.79 22.01 7.16
N GLY A 71 -16.29 22.44 6.00
CA GLY A 71 -16.90 23.78 5.80
C GLY A 71 -15.93 24.97 5.85
N GLU A 72 -14.60 24.72 5.88
CA GLU A 72 -13.55 25.75 5.93
C GLU A 72 -12.50 25.47 4.83
N GLU A 73 -12.25 26.46 4.00
CA GLU A 73 -11.21 26.37 2.98
C GLU A 73 -9.80 26.36 3.59
N GLY A 74 -8.82 25.84 2.82
CA GLY A 74 -7.41 25.81 3.23
C GLY A 74 -7.05 24.71 4.22
N GLN A 75 -7.99 23.88 4.68
CA GLN A 75 -7.75 22.79 5.61
C GLN A 75 -7.45 21.44 4.91
N GLY A 76 -7.55 21.37 3.58
CA GLY A 76 -7.50 20.11 2.85
C GLY A 76 -6.20 19.33 3.03
N PHE A 77 -5.05 20.01 3.08
CA PHE A 77 -3.77 19.33 3.31
C PHE A 77 -3.68 18.69 4.70
N LYS A 78 -4.17 19.39 5.73
CA LYS A 78 -4.20 18.87 7.10
C LYS A 78 -5.11 17.64 7.21
N GLN A 79 -6.29 17.70 6.58
CA GLN A 79 -7.23 16.59 6.51
C GLN A 79 -6.62 15.38 5.77
N LEU A 80 -5.90 15.61 4.66
CA LEU A 80 -5.18 14.57 3.92
C LEU A 80 -4.10 13.92 4.79
N MET A 81 -3.31 14.70 5.53
CA MET A 81 -2.26 14.17 6.41
C MET A 81 -2.82 13.29 7.53
N ALA A 82 -3.95 13.68 8.12
CA ALA A 82 -4.64 12.87 9.14
C ALA A 82 -5.14 11.54 8.56
N THR A 83 -5.64 11.56 7.32
CA THR A 83 -6.07 10.35 6.61
C THR A 83 -4.89 9.41 6.33
N PHE A 84 -3.72 9.95 5.98
CA PHE A 84 -2.54 9.15 5.67
C PHE A 84 -1.96 8.37 6.85
N GLU A 85 -2.16 8.77 8.08
CA GLU A 85 -1.78 7.93 9.24
C GLU A 85 -2.53 6.59 9.21
N SER A 86 -3.86 6.65 9.08
CA SER A 86 -4.70 5.45 8.99
C SER A 86 -4.41 4.63 7.72
N ALA A 87 -4.21 5.29 6.59
CA ALA A 87 -3.89 4.65 5.32
C ALA A 87 -2.56 3.87 5.38
N ARG A 88 -1.54 4.39 6.08
CA ARG A 88 -0.25 3.70 6.29
C ARG A 88 -0.42 2.43 7.12
N ILE A 89 -1.21 2.47 8.21
CA ILE A 89 -1.50 1.30 9.04
C ILE A 89 -2.26 0.25 8.22
N GLN A 90 -3.27 0.67 7.45
CA GLN A 90 -4.03 -0.21 6.56
C GLN A 90 -3.13 -0.86 5.51
N THR A 91 -2.22 -0.10 4.90
CA THR A 91 -1.27 -0.61 3.91
C THR A 91 -0.28 -1.58 4.56
N ALA A 92 0.18 -1.32 5.79
CA ALA A 92 1.00 -2.26 6.55
C ALA A 92 0.26 -3.58 6.80
N ALA A 93 -1.01 -3.54 7.18
CA ALA A 93 -1.83 -4.74 7.37
C ALA A 93 -1.99 -5.54 6.07
N ARG A 94 -2.23 -4.85 4.93
CA ARG A 94 -2.26 -5.46 3.60
C ARG A 94 -0.92 -6.12 3.26
N ALA A 95 0.18 -5.45 3.52
CA ALA A 95 1.53 -5.97 3.29
C ALA A 95 1.82 -7.23 4.13
N VAL A 96 1.39 -7.27 5.40
CA VAL A 96 1.46 -8.47 6.24
C VAL A 96 0.68 -9.63 5.63
N GLY A 97 -0.51 -9.37 5.06
CA GLY A 97 -1.30 -10.39 4.35
C GLY A 97 -0.58 -10.93 3.12
N VAL A 98 0.05 -10.06 2.32
CA VAL A 98 0.85 -10.46 1.15
C VAL A 98 2.07 -11.28 1.57
N ALA A 99 2.78 -10.86 2.63
CA ALA A 99 3.93 -11.59 3.18
C ALA A 99 3.55 -12.99 3.65
N GLN A 100 2.42 -13.11 4.35
CA GLN A 100 1.87 -14.37 4.83
C GLN A 100 1.51 -15.30 3.65
N ASN A 101 0.77 -14.80 2.67
CA ASN A 101 0.40 -15.56 1.49
C ASN A 101 1.63 -16.06 0.70
N ALA A 102 2.63 -15.21 0.50
CA ALA A 102 3.88 -15.60 -0.15
C ALA A 102 4.59 -16.75 0.60
N MET A 103 4.66 -16.66 1.93
CA MET A 103 5.25 -17.69 2.78
C MET A 103 4.47 -19.02 2.66
N GLU A 104 3.14 -18.98 2.70
CA GLU A 104 2.28 -20.16 2.59
C GLU A 104 2.45 -20.86 1.24
N LEU A 105 2.44 -20.11 0.13
CA LEU A 105 2.71 -20.64 -1.20
C LEU A 105 4.11 -21.28 -1.30
N GLY A 106 5.11 -20.62 -0.72
CA GLY A 106 6.48 -21.16 -0.67
C GLY A 106 6.57 -22.45 0.13
N LEU A 107 5.87 -22.54 1.27
CA LEU A 107 5.83 -23.72 2.14
C LEU A 107 5.11 -24.89 1.45
N GLU A 108 3.94 -24.64 0.88
CA GLU A 108 3.16 -25.63 0.14
C GLU A 108 3.98 -26.22 -1.00
N TYR A 109 4.58 -25.37 -1.82
CA TYR A 109 5.44 -25.84 -2.91
C TYR A 109 6.64 -26.61 -2.40
N ALA A 110 7.31 -26.15 -1.34
CA ALA A 110 8.51 -26.79 -0.80
C ALA A 110 8.23 -28.18 -0.20
N THR A 111 7.05 -28.40 0.36
CA THR A 111 6.64 -29.69 0.93
C THR A 111 6.14 -30.66 -0.13
N GLY A 112 5.52 -30.17 -1.20
CA GLY A 112 4.99 -30.99 -2.29
C GLY A 112 6.02 -31.35 -3.37
N ARG A 113 7.01 -30.49 -3.62
CA ARG A 113 8.01 -30.69 -4.70
C ARG A 113 9.10 -31.67 -4.30
N ILE A 114 9.18 -32.78 -5.02
CA ILE A 114 10.23 -33.80 -4.80
C ILE A 114 11.40 -33.55 -5.75
N GLN A 115 12.60 -33.44 -5.20
CA GLN A 115 13.87 -33.45 -5.94
C GLN A 115 14.94 -34.21 -5.16
N PHE A 116 15.82 -34.92 -5.87
CA PHE A 116 16.86 -35.78 -5.25
C PHE A 116 16.29 -36.74 -4.21
N GLY A 117 15.11 -37.33 -4.51
CA GLY A 117 14.45 -38.35 -3.69
C GLY A 117 13.75 -37.84 -2.42
N LYS A 118 13.60 -36.52 -2.21
CA LYS A 118 12.94 -35.95 -1.03
C LYS A 118 12.27 -34.60 -1.33
N PRO A 119 11.30 -34.17 -0.50
CA PRO A 119 10.75 -32.82 -0.58
C PRO A 119 11.86 -31.76 -0.50
N ILE A 120 11.74 -30.69 -1.31
CA ILE A 120 12.79 -29.66 -1.31
C ILE A 120 12.85 -28.90 0.02
N TYR A 121 11.80 -28.93 0.84
CA TYR A 121 11.78 -28.43 2.22
C TYR A 121 12.92 -29.05 3.08
N ALA A 122 13.32 -30.30 2.82
CA ALA A 122 14.38 -30.98 3.55
C ALA A 122 15.79 -30.39 3.30
N PHE A 123 15.94 -29.46 2.36
CA PHE A 123 17.21 -28.78 2.12
C PHE A 123 17.37 -27.53 2.99
N PRO A 124 18.51 -27.37 3.69
CA PRO A 124 18.73 -26.25 4.61
C PRO A 124 18.52 -24.87 3.99
N ARG A 125 18.88 -24.69 2.72
CA ARG A 125 18.70 -23.44 1.98
C ARG A 125 17.23 -23.10 1.69
N VAL A 126 16.33 -24.09 1.70
CA VAL A 126 14.90 -23.89 1.50
C VAL A 126 14.22 -23.60 2.84
N HIS A 127 14.32 -24.52 3.81
CA HIS A 127 13.66 -24.30 5.10
C HIS A 127 14.22 -23.10 5.86
N GLY A 128 15.49 -22.75 5.68
CA GLY A 128 16.07 -21.54 6.25
C GLY A 128 15.42 -20.26 5.71
N LYS A 129 15.10 -20.18 4.39
CA LYS A 129 14.33 -19.06 3.84
C LYS A 129 12.93 -18.97 4.47
N LEU A 130 12.21 -20.09 4.54
CA LEU A 130 10.88 -20.14 5.13
C LEU A 130 10.88 -19.73 6.61
N ALA A 131 11.90 -20.13 7.38
CA ALA A 131 12.05 -19.71 8.76
C ALA A 131 12.21 -18.19 8.90
N TRP A 132 13.03 -17.55 8.06
CA TRP A 132 13.16 -16.09 8.05
C TRP A 132 11.89 -15.40 7.60
N MET A 133 11.21 -15.91 6.57
CA MET A 133 9.91 -15.37 6.14
C MET A 133 8.88 -15.38 7.29
N ALA A 134 8.84 -16.44 8.09
CA ALA A 134 7.96 -16.55 9.25
C ALA A 134 8.31 -15.51 10.34
N VAL A 135 9.60 -15.37 10.68
CA VAL A 135 10.08 -14.39 11.68
C VAL A 135 9.76 -12.97 11.25
N GLU A 136 10.13 -12.59 10.03
CA GLU A 136 9.92 -11.22 9.55
C GLU A 136 8.42 -10.88 9.41
N THR A 137 7.58 -11.83 8.96
CA THR A 137 6.11 -11.66 8.93
C THR A 137 5.55 -11.44 10.34
N MET A 138 6.03 -12.18 11.34
CA MET A 138 5.62 -12.01 12.73
C MET A 138 6.00 -10.61 13.25
N ILE A 139 7.21 -10.16 13.02
CA ILE A 139 7.68 -8.83 13.45
C ILE A 139 6.83 -7.73 12.78
N ALA A 140 6.65 -7.83 11.47
CA ALA A 140 5.83 -6.87 10.71
C ALA A 140 4.38 -6.82 11.22
N ARG A 141 3.80 -7.97 11.56
CA ARG A 141 2.44 -8.07 12.14
C ARG A 141 2.38 -7.38 13.50
N GLN A 142 3.36 -7.61 14.37
CA GLN A 142 3.37 -7.03 15.73
C GLN A 142 3.47 -5.51 15.70
N ILE A 143 4.35 -4.95 14.88
CA ILE A 143 4.46 -3.48 14.76
C ILE A 143 3.21 -2.87 14.12
N THR A 144 2.55 -3.59 13.20
CA THR A 144 1.28 -3.14 12.60
C THR A 144 0.17 -3.09 13.65
N TYR A 145 0.04 -4.12 14.49
CA TYR A 145 -0.92 -4.14 15.59
C TYR A 145 -0.59 -3.07 16.66
N PHE A 146 0.69 -2.85 16.93
CA PHE A 146 1.10 -1.78 17.83
C PHE A 146 0.64 -0.42 17.31
N SER A 147 0.92 -0.10 16.04
CA SER A 147 0.48 1.15 15.40
C SER A 147 -1.03 1.32 15.41
N GLY A 148 -1.79 0.23 15.20
CA GLY A 148 -3.25 0.25 15.29
C GLY A 148 -3.74 0.63 16.69
N ARG A 149 -3.17 0.04 17.74
CA ARG A 149 -3.53 0.36 19.13
C ARG A 149 -3.17 1.81 19.52
N GLU A 150 -2.05 2.34 19.02
CA GLU A 150 -1.71 3.75 19.23
C GLU A 150 -2.75 4.67 18.58
N LYS A 151 -3.19 4.35 17.36
CA LYS A 151 -4.25 5.09 16.67
C LYS A 151 -5.59 5.01 17.40
N ASP A 152 -5.98 3.84 17.86
CA ASP A 152 -7.23 3.63 18.62
C ASP A 152 -7.24 4.37 19.97
N SER A 153 -6.06 4.71 20.49
CA SER A 153 -5.89 5.48 21.72
C SER A 153 -5.89 7.00 21.51
N ASP A 154 -6.25 7.48 20.31
CA ASP A 154 -6.24 8.90 19.90
C ASP A 154 -4.86 9.57 20.04
N ARG A 155 -3.79 8.78 20.07
CA ARG A 155 -2.43 9.31 20.10
C ARG A 155 -1.91 9.58 18.69
N ARG A 156 -1.09 10.61 18.56
CA ARG A 156 -0.35 10.85 17.32
C ARG A 156 0.58 9.68 17.06
N CYS A 157 0.43 9.01 15.94
CA CYS A 157 1.14 7.77 15.61
C CYS A 157 1.77 7.79 14.21
N ASP A 158 2.14 8.96 13.70
CA ASP A 158 2.75 9.12 12.38
C ASP A 158 4.07 8.34 12.23
N ILE A 159 4.86 8.24 13.31
CA ILE A 159 6.12 7.50 13.36
C ILE A 159 5.87 6.00 13.34
N GLU A 160 5.02 5.52 14.24
CA GLU A 160 4.67 4.09 14.37
C GLU A 160 4.00 3.57 13.09
N ALA A 161 3.07 4.35 12.51
CA ALA A 161 2.45 4.06 11.22
C ALA A 161 3.49 4.02 10.08
N GLY A 162 4.45 4.93 10.10
CA GLY A 162 5.58 4.95 9.17
C GLY A 162 6.47 3.72 9.32
N MET A 163 6.83 3.34 10.55
CA MET A 163 7.62 2.13 10.86
C MET A 163 6.90 0.87 10.41
N ALA A 164 5.60 0.75 10.73
CA ALA A 164 4.79 -0.40 10.34
C ALA A 164 4.74 -0.55 8.81
N LYS A 165 4.44 0.53 8.08
CA LYS A 165 4.35 0.53 6.63
C LYS A 165 5.70 0.23 5.97
N LEU A 166 6.76 0.85 6.43
CA LEU A 166 8.11 0.65 5.87
C LEU A 166 8.57 -0.80 6.03
N LEU A 167 8.43 -1.36 7.24
CA LEU A 167 8.85 -2.73 7.52
C LEU A 167 7.98 -3.75 6.79
N ALA A 168 6.65 -3.63 6.90
CA ALA A 168 5.73 -4.61 6.32
C ALA A 168 5.83 -4.67 4.80
N ALA A 169 5.96 -3.53 4.11
CA ALA A 169 6.16 -3.48 2.67
C ALA A 169 7.46 -4.14 2.22
N ARG A 170 8.56 -3.92 2.96
CA ARG A 170 9.84 -4.60 2.72
C ARG A 170 9.74 -6.10 2.91
N VAL A 171 9.07 -6.54 3.98
CA VAL A 171 8.88 -7.97 4.28
C VAL A 171 8.01 -8.64 3.22
N ALA A 172 6.93 -7.99 2.77
CA ALA A 172 6.08 -8.51 1.69
C ALA A 172 6.87 -8.77 0.41
N TRP A 173 7.71 -7.80 0.03
CA TRP A 173 8.58 -7.95 -1.13
C TRP A 173 9.60 -9.08 -0.96
N ALA A 174 10.31 -9.11 0.17
CA ALA A 174 11.33 -10.11 0.45
C ALA A 174 10.75 -11.54 0.49
N ASN A 175 9.56 -11.69 1.09
CA ASN A 175 8.87 -12.99 1.13
C ASN A 175 8.38 -13.42 -0.25
N ALA A 176 7.84 -12.50 -1.06
CA ALA A 176 7.41 -12.82 -2.41
C ALA A 176 8.58 -13.25 -3.30
N ASP A 177 9.70 -12.54 -3.26
CA ASP A 177 10.95 -12.90 -3.93
C ASP A 177 11.51 -14.24 -3.43
N GLY A 178 11.56 -14.43 -2.10
CA GLY A 178 12.01 -15.68 -1.48
C GLY A 178 11.16 -16.89 -1.86
N ALA A 179 9.84 -16.72 -1.91
CA ALA A 179 8.92 -17.77 -2.31
C ALA A 179 9.03 -18.10 -3.81
N LEU A 180 9.16 -17.08 -4.67
CA LEU A 180 9.41 -17.25 -6.09
C LEU A 180 10.74 -18.02 -6.31
N GLN A 181 11.77 -17.67 -5.57
CA GLN A 181 13.05 -18.40 -5.63
C GLN A 181 12.92 -19.85 -5.17
N ILE A 182 12.07 -20.17 -4.18
CA ILE A 182 11.76 -21.54 -3.75
C ILE A 182 11.09 -22.34 -4.88
N HIS A 183 10.21 -21.71 -5.68
CA HIS A 183 9.57 -22.34 -6.83
C HIS A 183 10.56 -22.58 -7.99
N GLY A 184 11.70 -21.89 -8.01
CA GLY A 184 12.67 -22.00 -9.11
C GLY A 184 12.05 -21.58 -10.44
N GLY A 185 12.28 -22.35 -11.50
CA GLY A 185 11.72 -22.09 -12.84
C GLY A 185 10.19 -21.98 -12.86
N ASN A 186 9.51 -22.76 -12.03
CA ASN A 186 8.05 -22.72 -11.90
C ASN A 186 7.56 -21.38 -11.32
N GLY A 187 8.36 -20.70 -10.50
CA GLY A 187 8.03 -19.37 -9.99
C GLY A 187 7.96 -18.29 -11.08
N TYR A 188 8.62 -18.52 -12.22
CA TYR A 188 8.60 -17.61 -13.36
C TYR A 188 7.49 -17.92 -14.38
N ALA A 189 6.76 -19.03 -14.19
CA ALA A 189 5.65 -19.42 -15.03
C ALA A 189 4.33 -18.80 -14.51
N LEU A 190 3.51 -18.24 -15.43
CA LEU A 190 2.26 -17.55 -15.09
C LEU A 190 1.19 -18.47 -14.49
N GLU A 191 1.31 -19.79 -14.67
CA GLU A 191 0.41 -20.78 -14.08
C GLU A 191 0.54 -20.90 -12.55
N TYR A 192 1.69 -20.45 -11.98
CA TYR A 192 1.91 -20.42 -10.54
C TYR A 192 1.57 -19.05 -9.95
N PRO A 193 0.77 -18.99 -8.88
CA PRO A 193 0.29 -17.72 -8.33
C PRO A 193 1.38 -16.83 -7.76
N ILE A 194 2.57 -17.37 -7.44
CA ILE A 194 3.64 -16.62 -6.78
C ILE A 194 4.20 -15.48 -7.65
N SER A 195 4.20 -15.62 -8.98
CA SER A 195 4.63 -14.54 -9.89
C SER A 195 3.72 -13.31 -9.78
N ARG A 196 2.39 -13.52 -9.66
CA ARG A 196 1.42 -12.46 -9.41
C ARG A 196 1.64 -11.82 -8.05
N VAL A 197 1.85 -12.62 -7.00
CA VAL A 197 2.11 -12.10 -5.65
C VAL A 197 3.37 -11.22 -5.62
N LEU A 198 4.41 -11.56 -6.38
CA LEU A 198 5.61 -10.73 -6.51
C LEU A 198 5.27 -9.37 -7.14
N CYS A 199 4.51 -9.35 -8.23
CA CYS A 199 4.09 -8.11 -8.87
C CYS A 199 3.25 -7.23 -7.92
N ASP A 200 2.30 -7.86 -7.21
CA ASP A 200 1.43 -7.17 -6.25
C ASP A 200 2.20 -6.64 -5.03
N ALA A 201 3.24 -7.35 -4.58
CA ALA A 201 4.08 -6.91 -3.46
C ALA A 201 4.89 -5.65 -3.79
N ARG A 202 5.22 -5.41 -5.08
CA ARG A 202 6.11 -4.31 -5.45
C ARG A 202 5.52 -2.94 -5.16
N ILE A 203 4.22 -2.75 -5.40
CA ILE A 203 3.56 -1.46 -5.21
C ILE A 203 3.54 -1.01 -3.75
N LEU A 204 3.56 -1.95 -2.80
CA LEU A 204 3.51 -1.67 -1.35
C LEU A 204 4.67 -0.77 -0.87
N ASN A 205 5.80 -0.77 -1.56
CA ASN A 205 6.92 0.13 -1.27
C ASN A 205 6.79 1.50 -1.93
N ILE A 206 5.82 1.69 -2.84
CA ILE A 206 5.69 2.88 -3.70
C ILE A 206 4.53 3.75 -3.23
N PHE A 207 3.31 3.19 -3.21
CA PHE A 207 2.10 3.97 -2.90
C PHE A 207 1.92 4.19 -1.38
N GLU A 208 0.95 5.03 -1.00
CA GLU A 208 0.63 5.39 0.39
C GLU A 208 1.85 5.92 1.18
N GLY A 209 2.67 6.67 0.47
CA GLY A 209 3.95 7.19 0.94
C GLY A 209 5.10 6.22 0.68
N ALA A 210 5.96 6.57 -0.27
CA ALA A 210 7.12 5.77 -0.65
C ALA A 210 8.00 5.41 0.55
N ALA A 211 8.76 4.32 0.44
CA ALA A 211 9.64 3.85 1.51
C ALA A 211 10.57 4.96 2.03
N GLU A 212 11.10 5.78 1.11
CA GLU A 212 11.97 6.92 1.43
C GLU A 212 11.25 8.00 2.24
N ILE A 213 9.97 8.26 1.95
CA ILE A 213 9.15 9.21 2.71
C ILE A 213 8.87 8.67 4.12
N GLN A 214 8.59 7.36 4.26
CA GLN A 214 8.44 6.76 5.59
C GLN A 214 9.74 6.86 6.41
N ALA A 215 10.89 6.56 5.80
CA ALA A 215 12.19 6.73 6.45
C ALA A 215 12.44 8.19 6.89
N GLN A 216 12.05 9.17 6.06
CA GLN A 216 12.15 10.59 6.41
C GLN A 216 11.26 10.97 7.59
N VAL A 217 10.03 10.47 7.65
CA VAL A 217 9.09 10.72 8.78
C VAL A 217 9.67 10.17 10.08
N ILE A 218 10.17 8.91 10.04
CA ILE A 218 10.79 8.25 11.18
C ILE A 218 12.03 9.03 11.64
N ALA A 219 12.94 9.35 10.72
CA ALA A 219 14.18 10.06 11.04
C ALA A 219 13.91 11.45 11.67
N ARG A 220 12.90 12.16 11.18
CA ARG A 220 12.46 13.44 11.79
C ARG A 220 11.97 13.23 13.22
N GLY A 221 11.16 12.20 13.45
CA GLY A 221 10.69 11.87 14.80
C GLY A 221 11.82 11.59 15.79
N LEU A 222 12.85 10.85 15.36
CA LEU A 222 14.03 10.59 16.18
C LEU A 222 14.77 11.89 16.56
N LEU A 223 14.92 12.83 15.61
CA LEU A 223 15.54 14.13 15.87
C LEU A 223 14.73 15.01 16.83
N GLU A 224 13.41 14.87 16.81
CA GLU A 224 12.49 15.59 17.71
C GLU A 224 12.33 14.90 19.08
N GLY A 225 13.03 13.79 19.32
CA GLY A 225 12.94 13.00 20.56
C GLY A 225 11.59 12.32 20.76
N ARG A 226 10.88 12.09 19.68
CA ARG A 226 9.61 11.32 19.67
C ARG A 226 9.95 9.87 19.33
N ASN A 227 9.99 9.00 20.34
CA ASN A 227 10.24 7.55 20.23
C ASN A 227 9.00 6.76 20.63
#